data_9ff03a157c42b83f8b709788a88b5b44
#
_entry.id   9ff03a157c42b83f8b709788a88b5b44
#
_cell.length_a   1.000
_cell.length_b   1.000
_cell.length_c   1.000
_cell.angle_alpha   90.00
_cell.angle_beta   90.00
_cell.angle_gamma   90.00
#
_symmetry.space_group_name_H-M   'P 1'
#
loop_
_entity.id
_entity.type
_entity.pdbx_description
1 polymer ?
#
loop_
_entity_poly.entity_id
_entity_poly.type
_entity_poly.pdbx_seq_one_letter_code
_entity_poly.pdbx_strand_id
1 'polypeptide(L)'
;VYVLRSVGIPVATDFIISAPEAQGSHSWTVIKDGDGIIPFEYEDGKVTQGYDDKRLKGKIYRQCFGKQKKDITGIMDKPEVPAVLKSPYIKDVTGEYFGENSVEVEIDETECGQYAYLGVFSFPG
;
A
#
# COMPACT_ATOMS: atom_id res chain seq x y z
N VAL A 1 -9.61 -6.71 -12.12
CA VAL A 1 -8.73 -5.66 -12.66
C VAL A 1 -8.53 -5.82 -14.16
N TYR A 2 -8.05 -6.96 -14.68
CA TYR A 2 -7.70 -7.12 -16.10
C TYR A 2 -8.89 -6.92 -17.05
N VAL A 3 -10.06 -7.48 -16.72
CA VAL A 3 -11.29 -7.34 -17.53
C VAL A 3 -11.69 -5.87 -17.67
N LEU A 4 -11.69 -5.10 -16.58
CA LEU A 4 -12.01 -3.68 -16.61
C LEU A 4 -11.02 -2.88 -17.45
N ARG A 5 -9.73 -3.20 -17.35
CA ARG A 5 -8.69 -2.55 -18.15
C ARG A 5 -8.82 -2.87 -19.63
N SER A 6 -9.24 -4.09 -20.00
CA SER A 6 -9.43 -4.46 -21.42
C SER A 6 -10.54 -3.66 -22.12
N VAL A 7 -11.45 -3.09 -21.36
CA VAL A 7 -12.49 -2.18 -21.87
C VAL A 7 -12.18 -0.70 -21.60
N GLY A 8 -10.94 -0.38 -21.26
CA GLY A 8 -10.46 0.99 -21.14
C GLY A 8 -10.70 1.65 -19.77
N ILE A 9 -11.18 0.93 -18.76
CA ILE A 9 -11.39 1.48 -17.42
C ILE A 9 -10.07 1.49 -16.64
N PRO A 10 -9.61 2.65 -16.15
CA PRO A 10 -8.34 2.77 -15.43
C PRO A 10 -8.46 2.25 -14.00
N VAL A 11 -8.16 0.97 -13.81
CA VAL A 11 -8.22 0.31 -12.50
C VAL A 11 -6.85 -0.19 -12.05
N ALA A 12 -6.67 -0.28 -10.75
CA ALA A 12 -5.50 -0.88 -10.09
C ALA A 12 -5.94 -1.73 -8.90
N THR A 13 -4.98 -2.44 -8.29
CA THR A 13 -5.17 -3.14 -7.02
C THR A 13 -4.42 -2.38 -5.94
N ASP A 14 -5.13 -2.00 -4.89
CA ASP A 14 -4.55 -1.48 -3.67
C ASP A 14 -4.56 -2.57 -2.59
N PHE A 15 -3.58 -2.54 -1.70
CA PHE A 15 -3.45 -3.56 -0.68
C PHE A 15 -2.73 -3.06 0.57
N ILE A 16 -2.97 -3.75 1.68
CA ILE A 16 -2.23 -3.65 2.92
C ILE A 16 -1.46 -4.95 3.15
N ILE A 17 -0.25 -4.85 3.68
CA ILE A 17 0.58 -6.02 3.98
C ILE A 17 0.09 -6.71 5.25
N SER A 18 -0.27 -5.92 6.25
CA SER A 18 -0.80 -6.41 7.51
C SER A 18 -1.80 -5.40 8.06
N ALA A 19 -2.97 -5.89 8.44
CA ALA A 19 -3.90 -5.09 9.22
C ALA A 19 -3.39 -5.00 10.67
N PRO A 20 -3.48 -3.82 11.33
CA PRO A 20 -3.07 -3.67 12.73
C PRO A 20 -3.78 -4.63 13.69
N GLU A 21 -4.93 -5.13 13.30
CA GLU A 21 -5.78 -6.04 14.08
C GLU A 21 -5.46 -7.52 13.82
N ALA A 22 -4.26 -7.84 13.35
CA ALA A 22 -3.75 -9.21 13.14
C ALA A 22 -4.54 -10.08 12.13
N GLN A 23 -5.31 -9.48 11.24
CA GLN A 23 -6.16 -10.20 10.28
C GLN A 23 -5.46 -10.49 8.93
N GLY A 24 -4.14 -10.34 8.85
CA GLY A 24 -3.38 -10.62 7.64
C GLY A 24 -3.42 -9.49 6.60
N SER A 25 -3.05 -9.84 5.36
CA SER A 25 -3.09 -8.91 4.23
C SER A 25 -4.50 -8.82 3.64
N HIS A 26 -4.83 -7.67 3.07
CA HIS A 26 -6.08 -7.48 2.35
C HIS A 26 -5.83 -6.66 1.08
N SER A 27 -6.63 -6.90 0.04
CA SER A 27 -6.52 -6.18 -1.22
C SER A 27 -7.89 -5.89 -1.82
N TRP A 28 -8.02 -4.75 -2.47
CA TRP A 28 -9.23 -4.31 -3.14
C TRP A 28 -8.92 -3.64 -4.48
N THR A 29 -9.96 -3.37 -5.25
CA THR A 29 -9.81 -2.69 -6.54
C THR A 29 -10.10 -1.21 -6.38
N VAL A 30 -9.37 -0.38 -7.13
CA VAL A 30 -9.62 1.06 -7.24
C VAL A 30 -9.78 1.46 -8.69
N ILE A 31 -10.72 2.38 -8.96
CA ILE A 31 -10.85 3.08 -10.23
C ILE A 31 -10.23 4.46 -10.05
N LYS A 32 -9.42 4.90 -11.03
CA LYS A 32 -8.98 6.28 -11.09
C LYS A 32 -10.10 7.13 -11.71
N ASP A 33 -10.52 8.18 -10.99
CA ASP A 33 -11.54 9.14 -11.42
C ASP A 33 -10.98 10.55 -11.33
N GLY A 34 -10.56 11.09 -12.46
CA GLY A 34 -9.86 12.36 -12.49
C GLY A 34 -8.60 12.34 -11.63
N ASP A 35 -8.54 13.22 -10.65
CA ASP A 35 -7.44 13.29 -9.66
C ASP A 35 -7.68 12.42 -8.42
N GLY A 36 -8.87 11.83 -8.29
CA GLY A 36 -9.26 10.98 -7.17
C GLY A 36 -9.22 9.49 -7.49
N ILE A 37 -9.63 8.73 -6.49
CA ILE A 37 -9.80 7.29 -6.57
C ILE A 37 -11.16 6.87 -6.02
N ILE A 38 -11.74 5.83 -6.61
CA ILE A 38 -12.96 5.19 -6.12
C ILE A 38 -12.61 3.74 -5.77
N PRO A 39 -12.41 3.42 -4.49
CA PRO A 39 -12.23 2.05 -4.05
C PRO A 39 -13.54 1.28 -4.18
N PHE A 40 -13.44 0.02 -4.57
CA PHE A 40 -14.58 -0.89 -4.55
C PHE A 40 -14.14 -2.34 -4.34
N GLU A 41 -15.05 -3.12 -3.80
CA GLU A 41 -14.90 -4.55 -3.65
C GLU A 41 -16.02 -5.28 -4.38
N TYR A 42 -15.71 -6.48 -4.84
CA TYR A 42 -16.69 -7.41 -5.40
C TYR A 42 -16.68 -8.66 -4.54
N GLU A 43 -17.74 -8.82 -3.77
CA GLU A 43 -17.90 -9.95 -2.87
C GLU A 43 -19.34 -10.47 -3.00
N ASP A 44 -19.50 -11.78 -3.06
CA ASP A 44 -20.81 -12.47 -3.14
C ASP A 44 -21.76 -11.94 -4.23
N GLY A 45 -21.22 -11.59 -5.40
CA GLY A 45 -22.03 -11.09 -6.51
C GLY A 45 -22.44 -9.63 -6.40
N LYS A 46 -21.96 -8.91 -5.40
CA LYS A 46 -22.25 -7.50 -5.17
C LYS A 46 -21.02 -6.64 -5.31
N VAL A 47 -21.21 -5.45 -5.86
CA VAL A 47 -20.19 -4.39 -5.88
C VAL A 47 -20.50 -3.43 -4.74
N THR A 48 -19.55 -3.27 -3.84
CA THR A 48 -19.63 -2.29 -2.77
C THR A 48 -18.66 -1.15 -3.09
N GLN A 49 -19.18 0.07 -3.21
CA GLN A 49 -18.38 1.26 -3.40
C GLN A 49 -17.94 1.78 -2.04
N GLY A 50 -16.69 2.22 -2.00
CA GLY A 50 -16.07 2.72 -0.79
C GLY A 50 -15.26 1.61 -0.10
N TYR A 51 -14.34 2.06 0.73
CA TYR A 51 -13.52 1.19 1.55
C TYR A 51 -13.58 1.68 2.99
N ASP A 52 -14.69 1.38 3.65
CA ASP A 52 -14.86 1.61 5.08
C ASP A 52 -15.26 0.30 5.76
N ASP A 53 -14.29 -0.58 5.91
CA ASP A 53 -14.44 -1.79 6.70
C ASP A 53 -14.25 -1.54 8.21
N LYS A 54 -14.13 -0.25 8.61
CA LYS A 54 -13.90 0.21 9.99
C LYS A 54 -12.63 -0.33 10.64
N ARG A 55 -11.74 -0.94 9.88
CA ARG A 55 -10.46 -1.43 10.37
C ARG A 55 -9.42 -0.33 10.35
N LEU A 56 -8.55 -0.34 11.34
CA LEU A 56 -7.35 0.50 11.31
C LEU A 56 -6.46 0.04 10.15
N LYS A 57 -6.03 0.98 9.34
CA LYS A 57 -5.14 0.71 8.21
C LYS A 57 -3.77 1.32 8.47
N GLY A 58 -2.76 0.50 8.26
CA GLY A 58 -1.38 0.97 8.18
C GLY A 58 -1.10 1.57 6.81
N LYS A 59 0.07 1.27 6.26
CA LYS A 59 0.46 1.69 4.92
C LYS A 59 -0.38 0.98 3.85
N ILE A 60 -0.90 1.78 2.90
CA ILE A 60 -1.60 1.28 1.72
C ILE A 60 -0.67 1.39 0.51
N TYR A 61 -0.56 0.30 -0.22
CA TYR A 61 0.27 0.20 -1.41
C TYR A 61 -0.60 -0.10 -2.62
N ARG A 62 -0.17 0.42 -3.78
CA ARG A 62 -0.80 0.15 -5.09
C ARG A 62 0.12 -0.68 -5.95
N GLN A 63 -0.41 -1.75 -6.54
CA GLN A 63 0.25 -2.47 -7.61
C GLN A 63 0.07 -1.70 -8.92
N CYS A 64 1.17 -1.17 -9.44
CA CYS A 64 1.21 -0.39 -10.67
C CYS A 64 1.58 -1.26 -11.85
N PHE A 65 1.03 -0.94 -13.04
CA PHE A 65 1.36 -1.63 -14.30
C PHE A 65 2.64 -1.10 -14.94
N GLY A 66 3.03 0.13 -14.62
CA GLY A 66 4.27 0.75 -15.07
C GLY A 66 5.28 0.91 -13.92
N LYS A 67 6.56 0.93 -14.27
CA LYS A 67 7.62 1.23 -13.30
C LYS A 67 7.43 2.62 -12.71
N GLN A 68 7.50 2.71 -11.41
CA GLN A 68 7.45 3.96 -10.69
C GLN A 68 8.83 4.61 -10.67
N LYS A 69 8.87 5.95 -10.66
CA LYS A 69 10.10 6.73 -10.49
C LYS A 69 10.57 6.61 -9.04
N LYS A 70 11.18 5.50 -8.72
CA LYS A 70 11.66 5.18 -7.38
C LYS A 70 13.10 4.70 -7.52
N ASP A 71 14.01 5.38 -6.85
CA ASP A 71 15.39 4.90 -6.77
C ASP A 71 15.46 3.76 -5.75
N ILE A 72 15.61 2.57 -6.26
CA ILE A 72 15.76 1.34 -5.45
C ILE A 72 17.14 0.71 -5.62
N THR A 73 18.05 1.36 -6.34
CA THR A 73 19.37 0.81 -6.69
C THR A 73 20.16 0.43 -5.44
N GLY A 74 20.13 1.29 -4.43
CA GLY A 74 20.87 1.06 -3.18
C GLY A 74 20.31 -0.02 -2.27
N ILE A 75 19.10 -0.51 -2.53
CA ILE A 75 18.41 -1.50 -1.67
C ILE A 75 18.12 -2.84 -2.35
N MET A 76 18.36 -2.96 -3.65
CA MET A 76 18.00 -4.17 -4.43
C MET A 76 18.65 -5.43 -3.89
N ASP A 77 19.93 -5.37 -3.58
CA ASP A 77 20.75 -6.52 -3.16
C ASP A 77 20.78 -6.71 -1.63
N LYS A 78 19.93 -5.98 -0.90
CA LYS A 78 19.91 -6.04 0.57
C LYS A 78 18.84 -7.04 1.03
N PRO A 79 19.21 -8.20 1.57
CA PRO A 79 18.25 -9.23 1.99
C PRO A 79 17.33 -8.76 3.12
N GLU A 80 17.80 -7.87 3.98
CA GLU A 80 17.08 -7.29 5.11
C GLU A 80 15.94 -6.34 4.70
N VAL A 81 15.98 -5.82 3.47
CA VAL A 81 14.92 -4.92 2.99
C VAL A 81 13.73 -5.73 2.46
N PRO A 82 12.51 -5.50 2.93
CA PRO A 82 11.32 -6.18 2.46
C PRO A 82 11.11 -6.07 0.95
N ALA A 83 10.69 -7.17 0.31
CA ALA A 83 10.51 -7.25 -1.14
C ALA A 83 9.54 -6.19 -1.69
N VAL A 84 8.52 -5.81 -0.93
CA VAL A 84 7.56 -4.76 -1.30
C VAL A 84 8.24 -3.40 -1.51
N LEU A 85 9.27 -3.09 -0.72
CA LEU A 85 10.01 -1.84 -0.82
C LEU A 85 10.99 -1.84 -2.00
N LYS A 86 11.40 -3.02 -2.47
CA LYS A 86 12.30 -3.20 -3.62
C LYS A 86 11.56 -3.22 -4.96
N SER A 87 10.26 -3.42 -4.97
CA SER A 87 9.50 -3.52 -6.21
C SER A 87 9.33 -2.15 -6.89
N PRO A 88 9.77 -1.98 -8.14
CA PRO A 88 9.51 -0.77 -8.89
C PRO A 88 8.05 -0.63 -9.34
N TYR A 89 7.24 -1.66 -9.15
CA TYR A 89 5.82 -1.68 -9.53
C TYR A 89 4.87 -1.44 -8.35
N ILE A 90 5.42 -1.12 -7.19
CA ILE A 90 4.63 -0.83 -5.98
C ILE A 90 4.84 0.63 -5.58
N LYS A 91 3.74 1.35 -5.38
CA LYS A 91 3.69 2.74 -4.93
C LYS A 91 3.00 2.80 -3.57
N ASP A 92 3.54 3.58 -2.63
CA ASP A 92 2.81 3.99 -1.43
C ASP A 92 1.74 5.00 -1.82
N VAL A 93 0.49 4.69 -1.53
CA VAL A 93 -0.69 5.52 -1.83
C VAL A 93 -1.47 5.87 -0.57
N THR A 94 -0.87 5.71 0.60
CA THR A 94 -1.50 5.99 1.89
C THR A 94 -2.11 7.38 1.94
N GLY A 95 -1.40 8.39 1.40
CA GLY A 95 -1.88 9.77 1.33
C GLY A 95 -3.12 9.97 0.46
N GLU A 96 -3.35 9.11 -0.54
CA GLU A 96 -4.56 9.18 -1.38
C GLU A 96 -5.84 8.79 -0.59
N TYR A 97 -5.68 8.08 0.54
CA TYR A 97 -6.79 7.65 1.41
C TYR A 97 -6.97 8.54 2.65
N PHE A 98 -5.88 8.98 3.25
CA PHE A 98 -5.90 9.62 4.57
C PHE A 98 -5.36 11.04 4.59
N GLY A 99 -4.98 11.55 3.41
CA GLY A 99 -4.25 12.81 3.34
C GLY A 99 -2.80 12.67 3.82
N GLU A 100 -2.12 13.78 3.96
CA GLU A 100 -0.74 13.81 4.41
C GLU A 100 -0.70 13.77 5.95
N ASN A 101 -0.31 12.63 6.49
CA ASN A 101 0.02 12.45 7.89
C ASN A 101 1.49 12.05 7.97
N SER A 102 2.34 12.95 8.43
CA SER A 102 3.75 12.68 8.67
C SER A 102 4.03 12.56 10.16
N VAL A 103 4.93 11.64 10.50
CA VAL A 103 5.49 11.50 11.83
C VAL A 103 6.99 11.68 11.71
N GLU A 104 7.54 12.60 12.47
CA GLU A 104 8.98 12.75 12.60
C GLU A 104 9.46 11.90 13.77
N VAL A 105 10.47 11.09 13.51
CA VAL A 105 11.10 10.24 14.52
C VAL A 105 12.58 10.56 14.55
N GLU A 106 13.06 10.97 15.70
CA GLU A 106 14.49 11.15 15.92
C GLU A 106 15.15 9.78 16.13
N ILE A 107 16.18 9.49 15.37
CA ILE A 107 16.90 8.21 15.38
C ILE A 107 18.31 8.49 15.88
N ASP A 108 18.75 7.74 16.90
CA ASP A 108 20.15 7.77 17.33
C ASP A 108 21.00 6.98 16.31
N GLU A 109 21.84 7.69 15.58
CA GLU A 109 22.71 7.12 14.55
C GLU A 109 23.71 6.10 15.12
N THR A 110 23.98 6.14 16.42
CA THR A 110 24.94 5.22 17.06
C THR A 110 24.37 3.82 17.25
N GLU A 111 23.06 3.69 17.32
CA GLU A 111 22.36 2.41 17.52
C GLU A 111 21.79 1.83 16.23
N CYS A 112 21.78 2.60 15.14
CA CYS A 112 21.21 2.19 13.88
C CYS A 112 22.25 1.57 12.95
N GLY A 113 21.88 0.45 12.33
CA GLY A 113 22.57 -0.06 11.16
C GLY A 113 22.33 0.83 9.93
N GLN A 114 22.52 0.28 8.74
CA GLN A 114 22.33 1.02 7.48
C GLN A 114 20.86 1.41 7.24
N TYR A 115 19.90 0.74 7.88
CA TYR A 115 18.46 0.94 7.72
C TYR A 115 17.75 0.97 9.06
N ALA A 116 16.79 1.86 9.17
CA ALA A 116 15.84 1.90 10.28
C ALA A 116 14.42 1.68 9.75
N TYR A 117 13.61 0.92 10.48
CA TYR A 117 12.22 0.65 10.13
C TYR A 117 11.30 1.20 11.20
N LEU A 118 10.33 1.99 10.78
CA LEU A 118 9.24 2.38 11.64
C LEU A 118 8.17 1.29 11.63
N GLY A 119 7.99 0.61 12.74
CA GLY A 119 6.97 -0.40 12.94
C GLY A 119 5.73 0.17 13.62
N VAL A 120 4.56 -0.31 13.23
CA VAL A 120 3.32 -0.11 13.95
C VAL A 120 3.01 -1.39 14.70
N PHE A 121 2.77 -1.28 16.01
CA PHE A 121 2.39 -2.45 16.80
C PHE A 121 1.03 -2.97 16.34
N SER A 122 0.98 -4.26 16.00
CA SER A 122 -0.27 -4.99 15.87
C SER A 122 -0.57 -5.67 17.21
N PHE A 123 -1.79 -5.55 17.69
CA PHE A 123 -2.20 -6.33 18.86
C PHE A 123 -2.32 -7.80 18.45
N PRO A 124 -1.72 -8.75 19.18
CA PRO A 124 -2.02 -10.15 18.98
C PRO A 124 -3.48 -10.36 19.34
N GLY A 125 -4.24 -10.91 18.38
CA GLY A 125 -5.61 -11.36 18.60
C GLY A 125 -5.67 -12.58 19.51
#